data_fe270b4605808075d1f471f65552da0b
#
_entry.id   fe270b4605808075d1f471f65552da0b
#
_cell.length_a   1.000
_cell.length_b   1.000
_cell.length_c   1.000
_cell.angle_alpha   90.00
_cell.angle_beta   90.00
_cell.angle_gamma   90.00
#
_symmetry.space_group_name_H-M   'P 1'
#
loop_
_entity.id
_entity.type
_entity.pdbx_description
1 polymer ?
#
loop_
_entity_poly.entity_id
_entity_poly.type
_entity_poly.pdbx_seq_one_letter_code
_entity_poly.pdbx_strand_id
1 'polypeptide(L)'
;MSNNAQSSETDFLYTLASNGRFDRIADYVASNEALAVRYGAAGILTEFAGDLKTAATTELRKKLINAVLEEPDDRVRARVVEALLYIDESILDTLVTKIAADREPTPTDSPHPLLLVEWLGSDSVELRLLAVAGLGDVGTPSMIPKLSSACSDTDRRVRERALKELGRIGNPRCVEEVADCLDSDIASIRHEAAKTLGEINTRGAIDRLRPAGRRDEDDELRRIALDQLGTFPSSDVINTLSDGVTDENPEIQHAAASSLMELISSASFEESHTIREEVAEEIEALDEDVVPAFVTLFTDTHRTTIRRNTAWLLGRIGDNREEVVDHLLDALSDDDFTTSQIAASSLARIGGRDIEDRLEEFIQDHPEGSGTRTRAEFVLTQITEGEGGLVLERTVEYIHVSEPDDYTRQKQAETEPAIDEIGSEDTTGEAATEEPEATTEETESATAETESG
;
A
#
# COMPACT_ATOMS: atom_id res chain seq x y z
N MET A 1 -28.02 47.75 26.76
CA MET A 1 -28.58 47.73 25.40
C MET A 1 -27.93 46.61 24.53
N SER A 2 -26.71 46.17 24.81
CA SER A 2 -26.02 45.12 24.02
C SER A 2 -26.68 43.72 24.12
N ASN A 3 -27.21 43.29 25.28
CA ASN A 3 -27.77 41.94 25.46
C ASN A 3 -29.06 41.68 24.67
N ASN A 4 -29.91 42.69 24.43
CA ASN A 4 -31.16 42.53 23.69
C ASN A 4 -30.92 42.44 22.17
N ALA A 5 -29.88 43.07 21.65
CA ALA A 5 -29.53 42.98 20.22
C ALA A 5 -28.95 41.63 19.88
N GLN A 6 -28.05 41.10 20.73
CA GLN A 6 -27.45 39.76 20.53
C GLN A 6 -28.50 38.64 20.58
N SER A 7 -29.47 38.71 21.51
CA SER A 7 -30.60 37.75 21.58
C SER A 7 -31.42 37.76 20.27
N SER A 8 -31.70 38.94 19.73
CA SER A 8 -32.47 39.09 18.46
C SER A 8 -31.75 38.55 17.24
N GLU A 9 -30.41 38.70 17.16
CA GLU A 9 -29.59 38.17 16.07
C GLU A 9 -29.48 36.64 16.12
N THR A 10 -29.29 36.09 17.31
CA THR A 10 -29.28 34.64 17.53
C THR A 10 -30.60 33.99 17.13
N ASP A 11 -31.73 34.53 17.59
CA ASP A 11 -33.08 34.06 17.23
C ASP A 11 -33.34 34.09 15.71
N PHE A 12 -32.81 35.12 15.07
CA PHE A 12 -32.90 35.24 13.61
C PHE A 12 -32.09 34.15 12.88
N LEU A 13 -30.86 33.88 13.33
CA LEU A 13 -30.01 32.81 12.76
C LEU A 13 -30.64 31.42 12.96
N TYR A 14 -31.25 31.14 14.14
CA TYR A 14 -32.02 29.91 14.35
C TYR A 14 -33.22 29.80 13.41
N THR A 15 -33.88 30.91 13.10
CA THR A 15 -34.98 30.92 12.15
C THR A 15 -34.49 30.60 10.73
N LEU A 16 -33.32 31.10 10.33
CA LEU A 16 -32.71 30.76 9.05
C LEU A 16 -32.36 29.24 8.97
N ALA A 17 -31.77 28.68 10.02
CA ALA A 17 -31.43 27.25 10.07
C ALA A 17 -32.68 26.37 9.98
N SER A 18 -33.73 26.67 10.75
CA SER A 18 -35.01 25.96 10.74
C SER A 18 -35.73 26.01 9.37
N ASN A 19 -35.43 27.01 8.56
CA ASN A 19 -35.93 27.15 7.19
C ASN A 19 -34.94 26.62 6.12
N GLY A 20 -33.86 25.95 6.51
CA GLY A 20 -32.85 25.37 5.60
C GLY A 20 -32.00 26.42 4.85
N ARG A 21 -31.98 27.68 5.35
CA ARG A 21 -31.28 28.80 4.65
C ARG A 21 -29.80 28.86 5.11
N PHE A 22 -29.10 27.75 5.05
CA PHE A 22 -27.68 27.63 5.43
C PHE A 22 -26.75 28.51 4.57
N ASP A 23 -27.12 28.77 3.34
CA ASP A 23 -26.45 29.73 2.44
C ASP A 23 -26.32 31.13 3.06
N ARG A 24 -27.40 31.56 3.75
CA ARG A 24 -27.41 32.85 4.45
C ARG A 24 -26.61 32.84 5.72
N ILE A 25 -26.65 31.73 6.47
CA ILE A 25 -25.84 31.58 7.69
C ILE A 25 -24.35 31.61 7.34
N ALA A 26 -23.95 30.97 6.24
CA ALA A 26 -22.57 31.04 5.73
C ALA A 26 -22.16 32.48 5.37
N ASP A 27 -23.07 33.31 4.84
CA ASP A 27 -22.80 34.73 4.56
C ASP A 27 -22.50 35.51 5.87
N TYR A 28 -23.14 35.18 7.00
CA TYR A 28 -22.85 35.78 8.31
C TYR A 28 -21.49 35.34 8.87
N VAL A 29 -21.07 34.10 8.62
CA VAL A 29 -19.72 33.65 9.00
C VAL A 29 -18.65 34.41 8.21
N ALA A 30 -18.84 34.60 6.92
CA ALA A 30 -17.89 35.26 6.02
C ALA A 30 -17.96 36.79 6.08
N SER A 31 -18.86 37.37 6.87
CA SER A 31 -19.07 38.83 6.93
C SER A 31 -18.06 39.52 7.83
N ASN A 32 -17.90 40.86 7.66
CA ASN A 32 -17.16 41.73 8.57
C ASN A 32 -17.93 42.03 9.86
N GLU A 33 -18.88 41.18 10.26
CA GLU A 33 -19.68 41.32 11.49
C GLU A 33 -18.84 41.13 12.75
N ALA A 34 -19.43 41.48 13.89
CA ALA A 34 -18.77 41.29 15.19
C ALA A 34 -18.47 39.79 15.42
N LEU A 35 -17.33 39.50 16.05
CA LEU A 35 -16.90 38.13 16.37
C LEU A 35 -18.00 37.24 16.97
N ALA A 36 -18.82 37.81 17.89
CA ALA A 36 -19.92 37.08 18.50
C ALA A 36 -20.97 36.57 17.51
N VAL A 37 -21.24 37.36 16.43
CA VAL A 37 -22.16 37.00 15.36
C VAL A 37 -21.60 35.90 14.50
N ARG A 38 -20.33 36.05 14.06
CA ARG A 38 -19.63 35.02 13.27
C ARG A 38 -19.54 33.69 14.04
N TYR A 39 -19.16 33.75 15.31
CA TYR A 39 -19.08 32.58 16.18
C TYR A 39 -20.44 31.91 16.40
N GLY A 40 -21.51 32.73 16.62
CA GLY A 40 -22.88 32.24 16.76
C GLY A 40 -23.37 31.59 15.46
N ALA A 41 -23.12 32.21 14.30
CA ALA A 41 -23.48 31.64 13.00
C ALA A 41 -22.76 30.30 12.74
N ALA A 42 -21.46 30.22 13.00
CA ALA A 42 -20.70 28.98 12.89
C ALA A 42 -21.20 27.87 13.86
N GLY A 43 -21.56 28.26 15.11
CA GLY A 43 -22.16 27.34 16.08
C GLY A 43 -23.50 26.76 15.62
N ILE A 44 -24.36 27.54 15.00
CA ILE A 44 -25.64 27.08 14.46
C ILE A 44 -25.44 26.11 13.29
N LEU A 45 -24.42 26.31 12.45
CA LEU A 45 -24.09 25.33 11.39
C LEU A 45 -23.74 23.95 11.99
N THR A 46 -23.05 23.89 13.11
CA THR A 46 -22.73 22.62 13.78
C THR A 46 -23.92 22.02 14.51
N GLU A 47 -24.75 22.86 15.14
CA GLU A 47 -25.98 22.41 15.84
C GLU A 47 -27.00 21.77 14.87
N PHE A 48 -27.10 22.29 13.65
CA PHE A 48 -27.97 21.77 12.59
C PHE A 48 -27.22 20.92 11.57
N ALA A 49 -26.15 20.24 11.96
CA ALA A 49 -25.26 19.50 11.08
C ALA A 49 -25.97 18.44 10.20
N GLY A 50 -27.01 17.77 10.74
CA GLY A 50 -27.80 16.80 9.99
C GLY A 50 -28.57 17.43 8.84
N ASP A 51 -29.23 18.56 9.09
CA ASP A 51 -29.97 19.32 8.08
C ASP A 51 -29.02 20.00 7.10
N LEU A 52 -27.89 20.51 7.60
CA LEU A 52 -26.81 21.07 6.81
C LEU A 52 -26.26 20.05 5.81
N LYS A 53 -25.99 18.82 6.25
CA LYS A 53 -25.52 17.72 5.37
C LYS A 53 -26.49 17.47 4.23
N THR A 54 -27.78 17.47 4.51
CA THR A 54 -28.84 17.24 3.52
C THR A 54 -28.99 18.42 2.55
N ALA A 55 -28.80 19.66 3.03
CA ALA A 55 -28.92 20.89 2.24
C ALA A 55 -27.62 21.30 1.54
N ALA A 56 -26.50 20.59 1.79
CA ALA A 56 -25.17 20.98 1.33
C ALA A 56 -25.02 20.91 -0.20
N THR A 57 -25.15 22.04 -0.83
CA THR A 57 -24.83 22.23 -2.25
C THR A 57 -23.35 22.48 -2.44
N THR A 58 -22.85 22.30 -3.67
CA THR A 58 -21.45 22.62 -4.03
C THR A 58 -21.11 24.08 -3.72
N GLU A 59 -22.05 24.98 -3.93
CA GLU A 59 -21.84 26.42 -3.68
C GLU A 59 -21.78 26.73 -2.18
N LEU A 60 -22.61 26.10 -1.36
CA LEU A 60 -22.54 26.24 0.10
C LEU A 60 -21.21 25.71 0.66
N ARG A 61 -20.77 24.52 0.21
CA ARG A 61 -19.47 23.96 0.59
C ARG A 61 -18.33 24.93 0.24
N LYS A 62 -18.34 25.48 -0.95
CA LYS A 62 -17.34 26.47 -1.40
C LYS A 62 -17.31 27.72 -0.53
N LYS A 63 -18.50 28.26 -0.15
CA LYS A 63 -18.59 29.39 0.76
C LYS A 63 -17.99 29.07 2.14
N LEU A 64 -18.31 27.90 2.71
CA LEU A 64 -17.78 27.50 4.01
C LEU A 64 -16.26 27.26 3.95
N ILE A 65 -15.76 26.67 2.88
CA ILE A 65 -14.31 26.51 2.66
C ILE A 65 -13.63 27.88 2.63
N ASN A 66 -14.16 28.84 1.87
CA ASN A 66 -13.60 30.19 1.82
C ASN A 66 -13.66 30.87 3.20
N ALA A 67 -14.75 30.66 3.95
CA ALA A 67 -14.84 31.16 5.31
C ALA A 67 -13.74 30.62 6.22
N VAL A 68 -13.36 29.32 6.10
CA VAL A 68 -12.23 28.75 6.86
C VAL A 68 -10.91 29.46 6.50
N LEU A 69 -10.68 29.74 5.22
CA LEU A 69 -9.45 30.36 4.73
C LEU A 69 -9.30 31.83 5.17
N GLU A 70 -10.39 32.57 5.14
CA GLU A 70 -10.43 34.02 5.37
C GLU A 70 -10.68 34.41 6.85
N GLU A 71 -11.19 33.51 7.70
CA GLU A 71 -11.55 33.80 9.10
C GLU A 71 -10.31 34.07 9.96
N PRO A 72 -10.22 35.23 10.59
CA PRO A 72 -9.08 35.57 11.44
C PRO A 72 -9.12 34.95 12.86
N ASP A 73 -10.31 34.54 13.35
CA ASP A 73 -10.48 33.98 14.71
C ASP A 73 -10.52 32.46 14.65
N ASP A 74 -9.58 31.80 15.29
CA ASP A 74 -9.43 30.35 15.29
C ASP A 74 -10.63 29.60 15.90
N ARG A 75 -11.39 30.20 16.82
CA ARG A 75 -12.57 29.56 17.41
C ARG A 75 -13.72 29.51 16.40
N VAL A 76 -13.89 30.56 15.57
CA VAL A 76 -14.87 30.58 14.48
C VAL A 76 -14.43 29.59 13.39
N ARG A 77 -13.15 29.65 13.02
CA ARG A 77 -12.56 28.71 12.03
C ARG A 77 -12.79 27.26 12.42
N ALA A 78 -12.50 26.88 13.67
CA ALA A 78 -12.72 25.54 14.21
C ALA A 78 -14.17 25.07 14.03
N ARG A 79 -15.13 25.93 14.37
CA ARG A 79 -16.56 25.63 14.23
C ARG A 79 -16.98 25.41 12.76
N VAL A 80 -16.41 26.18 11.83
CA VAL A 80 -16.72 26.01 10.40
C VAL A 80 -16.08 24.70 9.89
N VAL A 81 -14.87 24.38 10.32
CA VAL A 81 -14.24 23.10 10.01
C VAL A 81 -15.06 21.93 10.57
N GLU A 82 -15.56 22.05 11.81
CA GLU A 82 -16.47 21.06 12.43
C GLU A 82 -17.74 20.87 11.56
N ALA A 83 -18.39 21.95 11.15
CA ALA A 83 -19.56 21.88 10.28
C ALA A 83 -19.27 21.23 8.92
N LEU A 84 -18.12 21.51 8.33
CA LEU A 84 -17.66 20.90 7.08
C LEU A 84 -17.38 19.40 7.24
N LEU A 85 -16.78 18.96 8.34
CA LEU A 85 -16.55 17.55 8.64
C LEU A 85 -17.84 16.74 8.75
N TYR A 86 -18.91 17.33 9.26
CA TYR A 86 -20.23 16.68 9.26
C TYR A 86 -20.81 16.50 7.86
N ILE A 87 -20.50 17.41 6.94
CA ILE A 87 -20.93 17.30 5.53
C ILE A 87 -20.13 16.21 4.83
N ASP A 88 -18.79 16.24 4.98
CA ASP A 88 -17.86 15.39 4.26
C ASP A 88 -16.55 15.23 5.03
N GLU A 89 -16.25 14.01 5.43
CA GLU A 89 -15.02 13.71 6.20
C GLU A 89 -13.73 13.94 5.38
N SER A 90 -13.82 13.85 4.04
CA SER A 90 -12.68 14.07 3.14
C SER A 90 -12.32 15.55 2.97
N ILE A 91 -13.10 16.47 3.60
CA ILE A 91 -12.92 17.91 3.44
C ILE A 91 -11.56 18.41 3.91
N LEU A 92 -10.91 17.70 4.85
CA LEU A 92 -9.60 18.08 5.38
C LEU A 92 -8.57 18.15 4.25
N ASP A 93 -8.53 17.17 3.36
CA ASP A 93 -7.58 17.14 2.24
C ASP A 93 -7.84 18.29 1.26
N THR A 94 -9.12 18.63 1.04
CA THR A 94 -9.49 19.80 0.25
C THR A 94 -9.06 21.11 0.90
N LEU A 95 -9.24 21.24 2.22
CA LEU A 95 -8.81 22.44 2.97
C LEU A 95 -7.29 22.57 2.94
N VAL A 96 -6.55 21.50 3.19
CA VAL A 96 -5.08 21.47 3.13
C VAL A 96 -4.58 21.92 1.75
N THR A 97 -5.12 21.33 0.67
CA THR A 97 -4.75 21.70 -0.70
C THR A 97 -5.00 23.17 -0.98
N LYS A 98 -6.13 23.73 -0.50
CA LYS A 98 -6.45 25.16 -0.71
C LYS A 98 -5.59 26.06 0.16
N ILE A 99 -5.37 25.70 1.40
CA ILE A 99 -4.44 26.41 2.28
C ILE A 99 -3.02 26.42 1.65
N ALA A 100 -2.60 25.35 1.00
CA ALA A 100 -1.33 25.28 0.28
C ALA A 100 -1.30 26.16 -0.98
N ALA A 101 -2.42 26.23 -1.71
CA ALA A 101 -2.51 26.95 -2.99
C ALA A 101 -2.68 28.47 -2.84
N ASP A 102 -3.25 28.95 -1.73
CA ASP A 102 -3.62 30.37 -1.53
C ASP A 102 -2.42 31.28 -1.17
N ARG A 103 -1.21 30.75 -1.16
CA ARG A 103 0.01 31.50 -0.83
C ARG A 103 1.03 31.40 -1.93
N GLU A 104 1.35 32.58 -2.53
CA GLU A 104 2.48 32.69 -3.47
C GLU A 104 3.77 32.18 -2.81
N PRO A 105 4.60 31.39 -3.53
CA PRO A 105 5.86 30.90 -3.00
C PRO A 105 6.83 32.06 -2.79
N THR A 106 6.95 32.53 -1.55
CA THR A 106 8.06 33.40 -1.19
C THR A 106 9.31 32.56 -0.90
N PRO A 107 10.48 32.89 -1.42
CA PRO A 107 11.65 32.01 -1.45
C PRO A 107 12.26 31.67 -0.09
N THR A 108 11.83 32.28 1.00
CA THR A 108 12.50 32.18 2.31
C THR A 108 11.58 32.02 3.53
N ASP A 109 10.29 32.28 3.42
CA ASP A 109 9.37 32.20 4.55
C ASP A 109 8.06 31.55 4.10
N SER A 110 7.97 30.22 4.20
CA SER A 110 6.68 29.56 4.22
C SER A 110 6.08 29.68 5.63
N PRO A 111 5.19 30.64 5.91
CA PRO A 111 4.53 30.73 7.22
C PRO A 111 3.56 29.57 7.45
N HIS A 112 3.35 28.72 6.47
CA HIS A 112 2.51 27.56 6.43
C HIS A 112 2.82 26.50 7.50
N PRO A 113 4.07 25.99 7.60
CA PRO A 113 4.40 25.02 8.63
C PRO A 113 4.29 25.59 10.04
N LEU A 114 4.57 26.90 10.22
CA LEU A 114 4.49 27.56 11.54
C LEU A 114 3.05 27.65 12.05
N LEU A 115 2.11 28.03 11.20
CA LEU A 115 0.68 28.10 11.56
C LEU A 115 0.12 26.70 11.87
N LEU A 116 0.46 25.70 11.06
CA LEU A 116 0.04 24.32 11.30
C LEU A 116 0.64 23.78 12.61
N VAL A 117 1.90 24.10 12.92
CA VAL A 117 2.51 23.75 14.20
C VAL A 117 1.82 24.45 15.38
N GLU A 118 1.36 25.71 15.21
CA GLU A 118 0.59 26.44 16.21
C GLU A 118 -0.77 25.76 16.42
N TRP A 119 -1.48 25.43 15.35
CA TRP A 119 -2.78 24.73 15.44
C TRP A 119 -2.68 23.33 16.03
N LEU A 120 -1.56 22.64 15.88
CA LEU A 120 -1.35 21.34 16.53
C LEU A 120 -1.42 21.45 18.06
N GLY A 121 -1.12 22.61 18.65
CA GLY A 121 -1.28 22.93 20.07
C GLY A 121 -2.64 23.55 20.43
N SER A 122 -3.60 23.64 19.52
CA SER A 122 -4.89 24.27 19.75
C SER A 122 -5.78 23.45 20.70
N ASP A 123 -6.61 24.14 21.49
CA ASP A 123 -7.68 23.51 22.28
C ASP A 123 -8.76 22.88 21.37
N SER A 124 -8.92 23.37 20.14
CA SER A 124 -9.90 22.86 19.17
C SER A 124 -9.38 21.64 18.43
N VAL A 125 -10.11 20.53 18.54
CA VAL A 125 -9.79 19.26 17.87
C VAL A 125 -9.73 19.43 16.35
N GLU A 126 -10.65 20.22 15.80
CA GLU A 126 -10.78 20.47 14.36
C GLU A 126 -9.55 21.17 13.79
N LEU A 127 -8.94 22.09 14.54
CA LEU A 127 -7.70 22.74 14.14
C LEU A 127 -6.51 21.78 14.27
N ARG A 128 -6.47 20.93 15.31
CA ARG A 128 -5.44 19.90 15.42
C ARG A 128 -5.53 18.89 14.30
N LEU A 129 -6.75 18.46 13.89
CA LEU A 129 -6.98 17.60 12.73
C LEU A 129 -6.47 18.24 11.42
N LEU A 130 -6.81 19.51 11.22
CA LEU A 130 -6.36 20.25 10.05
C LEU A 130 -4.83 20.43 10.05
N ALA A 131 -4.25 20.65 11.22
CA ALA A 131 -2.80 20.76 11.41
C ALA A 131 -2.09 19.45 11.07
N VAL A 132 -2.58 18.32 11.58
CA VAL A 132 -2.01 16.99 11.29
C VAL A 132 -2.07 16.69 9.80
N ALA A 133 -3.24 16.89 9.17
CA ALA A 133 -3.40 16.69 7.74
C ALA A 133 -2.46 17.57 6.92
N GLY A 134 -2.35 18.86 7.27
CA GLY A 134 -1.47 19.80 6.59
C GLY A 134 0.02 19.52 6.79
N LEU A 135 0.43 19.11 7.98
CA LEU A 135 1.82 18.71 8.25
C LEU A 135 2.18 17.41 7.50
N GLY A 136 1.22 16.50 7.38
CA GLY A 136 1.36 15.29 6.56
C GLY A 136 1.56 15.61 5.09
N ASP A 137 0.80 16.57 4.54
CA ASP A 137 0.95 17.01 3.14
C ASP A 137 2.30 17.69 2.87
N VAL A 138 2.79 18.49 3.83
CA VAL A 138 4.15 19.07 3.77
C VAL A 138 5.22 17.97 3.72
N GLY A 139 5.05 16.88 4.45
CA GLY A 139 5.83 15.64 4.36
C GLY A 139 7.33 15.75 4.61
N THR A 140 7.82 16.88 5.16
CA THR A 140 9.27 17.07 5.38
C THR A 140 9.76 16.31 6.61
N PRO A 141 11.00 15.81 6.63
CA PRO A 141 11.56 15.10 7.78
C PRO A 141 11.54 15.89 9.09
N SER A 142 11.51 17.23 9.03
CA SER A 142 11.41 18.11 10.19
C SER A 142 10.03 18.10 10.86
N MET A 143 8.99 17.66 10.14
CA MET A 143 7.63 17.58 10.66
C MET A 143 7.35 16.24 11.36
N ILE A 144 8.15 15.21 11.12
CA ILE A 144 7.96 13.88 11.69
C ILE A 144 7.82 13.91 13.23
N PRO A 145 8.71 14.57 14.01
CA PRO A 145 8.55 14.60 15.47
C PRO A 145 7.23 15.26 15.93
N LYS A 146 6.69 16.18 15.11
CA LYS A 146 5.43 16.86 15.42
C LYS A 146 4.23 15.93 15.15
N LEU A 147 4.25 15.24 14.02
CA LEU A 147 3.25 14.22 13.69
C LEU A 147 3.29 13.05 14.68
N SER A 148 4.50 12.55 15.02
CA SER A 148 4.66 11.49 16.02
C SER A 148 4.04 11.90 17.38
N SER A 149 4.24 13.15 17.82
CA SER A 149 3.62 13.61 19.06
C SER A 149 2.09 13.61 19.02
N ALA A 150 1.49 13.78 17.83
CA ALA A 150 0.04 13.73 17.65
C ALA A 150 -0.55 12.30 17.75
N CYS A 151 0.28 11.26 17.69
CA CYS A 151 -0.14 9.88 17.97
C CYS A 151 -0.58 9.68 19.43
N SER A 152 -0.22 10.60 20.33
CA SER A 152 -0.64 10.63 21.74
C SER A 152 -1.69 11.71 22.03
N ASP A 153 -2.35 12.28 21.02
CA ASP A 153 -3.40 13.30 21.20
C ASP A 153 -4.56 12.75 22.05
N THR A 154 -5.21 13.64 22.78
CA THR A 154 -6.38 13.29 23.59
C THR A 154 -7.59 12.85 22.76
N ASP A 155 -7.73 13.40 21.54
CA ASP A 155 -8.81 13.03 20.62
C ASP A 155 -8.37 11.87 19.70
N ARG A 156 -9.21 10.83 19.64
CA ARG A 156 -8.97 9.64 18.83
C ARG A 156 -8.77 9.96 17.34
N ARG A 157 -9.58 10.87 16.79
CA ARG A 157 -9.53 11.23 15.35
C ARG A 157 -8.18 11.86 14.99
N VAL A 158 -7.60 12.63 15.90
CA VAL A 158 -6.27 13.24 15.72
C VAL A 158 -5.20 12.17 15.70
N ARG A 159 -5.25 11.18 16.63
CA ARG A 159 -4.32 10.05 16.66
C ARG A 159 -4.40 9.22 15.38
N GLU A 160 -5.61 8.83 14.95
CA GLU A 160 -5.82 8.06 13.70
C GLU A 160 -5.29 8.82 12.48
N ARG A 161 -5.55 10.13 12.40
CA ARG A 161 -5.05 10.94 11.30
C ARG A 161 -3.53 11.04 11.32
N ALA A 162 -2.91 11.19 12.50
CA ALA A 162 -1.45 11.26 12.63
C ALA A 162 -0.78 9.96 12.17
N LEU A 163 -1.29 8.81 12.58
CA LEU A 163 -0.81 7.50 12.12
C LEU A 163 -0.90 7.39 10.60
N LYS A 164 -2.04 7.70 10.01
CA LYS A 164 -2.26 7.66 8.56
C LYS A 164 -1.26 8.55 7.79
N GLU A 165 -1.02 9.78 8.29
CA GLU A 165 -0.06 10.68 7.64
C GLU A 165 1.38 10.19 7.78
N LEU A 166 1.76 9.59 8.91
CA LEU A 166 3.08 9.00 9.13
C LEU A 166 3.32 7.81 8.20
N GLY A 167 2.31 6.95 7.99
CA GLY A 167 2.37 5.85 7.03
C GLY A 167 2.61 6.36 5.62
N ARG A 168 1.79 7.33 5.16
CA ARG A 168 1.93 7.94 3.83
C ARG A 168 3.31 8.57 3.59
N ILE A 169 3.93 9.13 4.63
CA ILE A 169 5.29 9.69 4.55
C ILE A 169 6.34 8.57 4.52
N GLY A 170 6.10 7.44 5.16
CA GLY A 170 6.99 6.27 5.16
C GLY A 170 8.35 6.50 5.82
N ASN A 171 8.45 7.44 6.78
CA ASN A 171 9.74 7.78 7.37
C ASN A 171 10.07 6.90 8.59
N PRO A 172 11.22 6.18 8.61
CA PRO A 172 11.56 5.26 9.68
C PRO A 172 11.77 5.89 11.07
N ARG A 173 11.89 7.22 11.15
CA ARG A 173 12.12 7.91 12.43
C ARG A 173 10.92 7.90 13.38
N CYS A 174 9.73 7.54 12.89
CA CYS A 174 8.52 7.47 13.71
C CYS A 174 8.14 6.03 14.11
N VAL A 175 8.95 5.05 13.79
CA VAL A 175 8.62 3.63 14.02
C VAL A 175 8.32 3.35 15.49
N GLU A 176 9.11 3.88 16.43
CA GLU A 176 8.91 3.63 17.85
C GLU A 176 7.59 4.23 18.35
N GLU A 177 7.30 5.48 18.02
CA GLU A 177 6.07 6.15 18.44
C GLU A 177 4.81 5.52 17.81
N VAL A 178 4.93 5.02 16.57
CA VAL A 178 3.86 4.28 15.91
C VAL A 178 3.68 2.91 16.57
N ALA A 179 4.77 2.21 16.88
CA ALA A 179 4.73 0.90 17.53
C ALA A 179 4.09 0.96 18.93
N ASP A 180 4.32 2.04 19.69
CA ASP A 180 3.66 2.25 21.00
C ASP A 180 2.12 2.31 20.87
N CYS A 181 1.60 2.68 19.69
CA CYS A 181 0.17 2.70 19.42
C CYS A 181 -0.44 1.29 19.21
N LEU A 182 0.36 0.25 18.99
CA LEU A 182 -0.12 -1.13 18.95
C LEU A 182 -0.68 -1.60 20.31
N ASP A 183 -0.23 -0.99 21.41
CA ASP A 183 -0.69 -1.30 22.76
C ASP A 183 -1.88 -0.43 23.21
N SER A 184 -2.50 0.32 22.30
CA SER A 184 -3.64 1.18 22.62
C SER A 184 -4.87 0.40 23.06
N ASP A 185 -5.58 0.89 24.09
CA ASP A 185 -6.89 0.33 24.49
C ASP A 185 -7.96 0.44 23.39
N ILE A 186 -7.74 1.29 22.39
CA ILE A 186 -8.69 1.55 21.29
C ILE A 186 -8.28 0.72 20.06
N ALA A 187 -9.12 -0.24 19.69
CA ALA A 187 -8.86 -1.15 18.58
C ALA A 187 -8.52 -0.42 17.25
N SER A 188 -9.26 0.63 16.90
CA SER A 188 -9.00 1.37 15.66
C SER A 188 -7.61 2.06 15.62
N ILE A 189 -7.06 2.42 16.78
CA ILE A 189 -5.69 2.96 16.89
C ILE A 189 -4.69 1.84 16.68
N ARG A 190 -4.88 0.66 17.30
CA ARG A 190 -4.00 -0.51 17.08
C ARG A 190 -3.99 -0.91 15.61
N HIS A 191 -5.18 -0.99 14.98
CA HIS A 191 -5.32 -1.36 13.57
C HIS A 191 -4.63 -0.36 12.64
N GLU A 192 -4.79 0.94 12.91
CA GLU A 192 -4.14 1.97 12.10
C GLU A 192 -2.63 1.99 12.30
N ALA A 193 -2.14 1.75 13.52
CA ALA A 193 -0.72 1.61 13.81
C ALA A 193 -0.08 0.43 13.05
N ALA A 194 -0.78 -0.71 13.00
CA ALA A 194 -0.31 -1.87 12.24
C ALA A 194 -0.20 -1.56 10.72
N LYS A 195 -1.21 -0.92 10.14
CA LYS A 195 -1.16 -0.46 8.74
C LYS A 195 -0.01 0.51 8.50
N THR A 196 0.14 1.49 9.39
CA THR A 196 1.21 2.49 9.33
C THR A 196 2.59 1.85 9.34
N LEU A 197 2.84 0.86 10.22
CA LEU A 197 4.11 0.12 10.26
C LEU A 197 4.35 -0.64 8.96
N GLY A 198 3.31 -1.25 8.39
CA GLY A 198 3.37 -1.90 7.09
C GLY A 198 3.71 -0.93 5.96
N GLU A 199 3.08 0.24 5.92
CA GLU A 199 3.35 1.28 4.91
C GLU A 199 4.77 1.86 5.02
N ILE A 200 5.29 2.02 6.26
CA ILE A 200 6.70 2.42 6.48
C ILE A 200 7.65 1.35 5.92
N ASN A 201 7.29 0.10 5.97
CA ASN A 201 7.94 -1.05 5.34
C ASN A 201 9.47 -1.07 5.47
N THR A 202 9.98 -0.81 6.66
CA THR A 202 11.40 -0.96 6.99
C THR A 202 11.60 -2.14 7.92
N ARG A 203 12.81 -2.72 7.96
CA ARG A 203 13.09 -3.83 8.88
C ARG A 203 12.67 -3.51 10.30
N GLY A 204 12.98 -2.30 10.80
CA GLY A 204 12.58 -1.89 12.16
C GLY A 204 11.07 -1.88 12.36
N ALA A 205 10.29 -1.39 11.37
CA ALA A 205 8.83 -1.38 11.43
C ALA A 205 8.26 -2.81 11.41
N ILE A 206 8.78 -3.66 10.54
CA ILE A 206 8.39 -5.07 10.43
C ILE A 206 8.70 -5.84 11.73
N ASP A 207 9.89 -5.66 12.32
CA ASP A 207 10.25 -6.30 13.60
C ASP A 207 9.29 -5.89 14.74
N ARG A 208 8.75 -4.65 14.71
CA ARG A 208 7.74 -4.18 15.67
C ARG A 208 6.34 -4.73 15.39
N LEU A 209 6.01 -4.98 14.13
CA LEU A 209 4.70 -5.49 13.70
C LEU A 209 4.53 -7.00 13.91
N ARG A 210 5.59 -7.79 13.73
CA ARG A 210 5.54 -9.26 13.79
C ARG A 210 4.89 -9.85 15.05
N PRO A 211 5.13 -9.33 16.28
CA PRO A 211 4.45 -9.85 17.47
C PRO A 211 2.93 -9.75 17.40
N ALA A 212 2.39 -8.70 16.79
CA ALA A 212 0.93 -8.53 16.63
C ALA A 212 0.34 -9.63 15.71
N GLY A 213 1.05 -10.04 14.66
CA GLY A 213 0.62 -11.13 13.78
C GLY A 213 0.59 -12.50 14.44
N ARG A 214 1.39 -12.71 15.50
CA ARG A 214 1.55 -14.04 16.14
C ARG A 214 0.63 -14.32 17.31
N ARG A 215 0.34 -13.34 18.17
CA ARG A 215 -0.20 -13.60 19.51
C ARG A 215 -1.17 -12.56 20.05
N ASP A 216 -1.68 -11.67 19.23
CA ASP A 216 -2.64 -10.69 19.72
C ASP A 216 -4.00 -11.34 19.96
N GLU A 217 -4.75 -10.90 20.99
CA GLU A 217 -6.11 -11.35 21.26
C GLU A 217 -7.13 -10.73 20.28
N ASP A 218 -6.73 -9.67 19.56
CA ASP A 218 -7.54 -8.98 18.56
C ASP A 218 -7.31 -9.65 17.18
N ASP A 219 -8.23 -10.50 16.77
CA ASP A 219 -8.15 -11.22 15.49
C ASP A 219 -7.99 -10.29 14.28
N GLU A 220 -8.65 -9.13 14.32
CA GLU A 220 -8.53 -8.14 13.24
C GLU A 220 -7.14 -7.51 13.21
N LEU A 221 -6.53 -7.24 14.37
CA LEU A 221 -5.14 -6.78 14.44
C LEU A 221 -4.18 -7.84 13.91
N ARG A 222 -4.35 -9.13 14.29
CA ARG A 222 -3.56 -10.23 13.74
C ARG A 222 -3.65 -10.29 12.22
N ARG A 223 -4.89 -10.24 11.70
CA ARG A 223 -5.14 -10.27 10.25
C ARG A 223 -4.44 -9.11 9.54
N ILE A 224 -4.61 -7.87 10.03
CA ILE A 224 -3.97 -6.70 9.46
C ILE A 224 -2.44 -6.83 9.50
N ALA A 225 -1.88 -7.27 10.62
CA ALA A 225 -0.44 -7.44 10.76
C ALA A 225 0.11 -8.46 9.75
N LEU A 226 -0.56 -9.61 9.59
CA LEU A 226 -0.17 -10.63 8.62
C LEU A 226 -0.27 -10.11 7.17
N ASP A 227 -1.35 -9.39 6.84
CA ASP A 227 -1.50 -8.76 5.51
C ASP A 227 -0.34 -7.79 5.21
N GLN A 228 0.08 -6.97 6.19
CA GLN A 228 1.17 -6.02 6.00
C GLN A 228 2.55 -6.71 5.89
N LEU A 229 2.75 -7.83 6.56
CA LEU A 229 4.01 -8.59 6.51
C LEU A 229 4.27 -9.19 5.13
N GLY A 230 3.26 -9.50 4.33
CA GLY A 230 3.39 -10.11 3.01
C GLY A 230 4.20 -9.31 1.97
N THR A 231 4.57 -8.07 2.27
CA THR A 231 5.36 -7.21 1.37
C THR A 231 6.86 -7.15 1.71
N PHE A 232 7.29 -7.77 2.81
CA PHE A 232 8.67 -7.70 3.28
C PHE A 232 9.35 -9.08 3.32
N PRO A 233 10.07 -9.51 2.27
CA PRO A 233 10.68 -10.83 2.20
C PRO A 233 11.84 -10.97 3.19
N SER A 234 11.63 -11.80 4.22
CA SER A 234 12.67 -12.23 5.18
C SER A 234 12.26 -13.52 5.86
N SER A 235 13.24 -14.35 6.24
CA SER A 235 13.00 -15.63 6.92
C SER A 235 12.15 -15.47 8.21
N ASP A 236 12.38 -14.39 8.96
CA ASP A 236 11.59 -14.09 10.17
C ASP A 236 10.11 -13.79 9.86
N VAL A 237 9.84 -13.18 8.71
CA VAL A 237 8.46 -12.92 8.24
C VAL A 237 7.84 -14.22 7.74
N ILE A 238 8.57 -15.03 6.96
CA ILE A 238 8.12 -16.36 6.51
C ILE A 238 7.66 -17.18 7.70
N ASN A 239 8.49 -17.30 8.74
CA ASN A 239 8.15 -18.02 9.98
C ASN A 239 6.88 -17.46 10.66
N THR A 240 6.72 -16.14 10.67
CA THR A 240 5.53 -15.52 11.28
C THR A 240 4.26 -15.82 10.49
N LEU A 241 4.34 -15.78 9.16
CA LEU A 241 3.23 -16.10 8.29
C LEU A 241 2.90 -17.59 8.30
N SER A 242 3.90 -18.47 8.35
CA SER A 242 3.72 -19.94 8.46
C SER A 242 3.02 -20.32 9.77
N ASP A 243 3.40 -19.69 10.90
CA ASP A 243 2.65 -19.82 12.16
C ASP A 243 1.16 -19.42 11.97
N GLY A 244 0.90 -18.36 11.21
CA GLY A 244 -0.46 -17.87 10.96
C GLY A 244 -1.31 -18.81 10.10
N VAL A 245 -0.72 -19.62 9.23
CA VAL A 245 -1.44 -20.63 8.43
C VAL A 245 -2.02 -21.75 9.30
N THR A 246 -1.46 -21.97 10.50
CA THR A 246 -1.95 -22.95 11.48
C THR A 246 -2.90 -22.36 12.51
N ASP A 247 -3.33 -21.10 12.37
CA ASP A 247 -4.24 -20.45 13.32
C ASP A 247 -5.62 -21.15 13.38
N GLU A 248 -6.26 -21.13 14.54
CA GLU A 248 -7.60 -21.68 14.72
C GLU A 248 -8.67 -20.90 13.95
N ASN A 249 -8.41 -19.62 13.64
CA ASN A 249 -9.33 -18.76 12.90
C ASN A 249 -9.07 -18.85 11.39
N PRO A 250 -10.06 -19.36 10.58
CA PRO A 250 -9.89 -19.50 9.13
C PRO A 250 -9.59 -18.19 8.38
N GLU A 251 -10.04 -17.04 8.90
CA GLU A 251 -9.76 -15.74 8.28
C GLU A 251 -8.28 -15.38 8.45
N ILE A 252 -7.68 -15.76 9.58
CA ILE A 252 -6.25 -15.57 9.84
C ILE A 252 -5.42 -16.54 9.01
N GLN A 253 -5.84 -17.82 8.93
CA GLN A 253 -5.20 -18.80 8.04
C GLN A 253 -5.17 -18.29 6.60
N HIS A 254 -6.31 -17.78 6.10
CA HIS A 254 -6.42 -17.26 4.75
C HIS A 254 -5.53 -16.01 4.53
N ALA A 255 -5.51 -15.07 5.48
CA ALA A 255 -4.65 -13.88 5.41
C ALA A 255 -3.16 -14.28 5.37
N ALA A 256 -2.74 -15.19 6.25
CA ALA A 256 -1.38 -15.70 6.31
C ALA A 256 -0.95 -16.41 5.02
N ALA A 257 -1.79 -17.33 4.52
CA ALA A 257 -1.54 -18.05 3.27
C ALA A 257 -1.46 -17.08 2.07
N SER A 258 -2.38 -16.11 2.00
CA SER A 258 -2.37 -15.06 0.96
C SER A 258 -1.09 -14.23 1.02
N SER A 259 -0.65 -13.84 2.21
CA SER A 259 0.55 -13.03 2.43
C SER A 259 1.83 -13.78 2.12
N LEU A 260 1.91 -15.09 2.36
CA LEU A 260 3.03 -15.93 1.90
C LEU A 260 3.12 -15.96 0.37
N MET A 261 1.99 -16.05 -0.32
CA MET A 261 1.98 -16.03 -1.80
C MET A 261 2.30 -14.64 -2.36
N GLU A 262 1.90 -13.58 -1.66
CA GLU A 262 2.28 -12.20 -2.00
C GLU A 262 3.77 -11.96 -1.83
N LEU A 263 4.34 -12.49 -0.75
CA LEU A 263 5.77 -12.39 -0.44
C LEU A 263 6.63 -13.03 -1.54
N ILE A 264 6.22 -14.20 -2.07
CA ILE A 264 6.86 -14.81 -3.24
C ILE A 264 6.75 -13.89 -4.47
N SER A 265 5.61 -13.21 -4.66
CA SER A 265 5.37 -12.32 -5.81
C SER A 265 6.15 -11.01 -5.71
N SER A 266 6.42 -10.53 -4.50
CA SER A 266 7.10 -9.25 -4.23
C SER A 266 8.63 -9.37 -4.22
N ALA A 267 9.15 -10.59 -4.16
CA ALA A 267 10.60 -10.85 -4.17
C ALA A 267 11.24 -10.41 -5.50
N SER A 268 12.45 -9.87 -5.42
CA SER A 268 13.22 -9.55 -6.63
C SER A 268 13.52 -10.81 -7.44
N PHE A 269 13.83 -10.64 -8.74
CA PHE A 269 14.16 -11.79 -9.61
C PHE A 269 15.29 -12.65 -9.02
N GLU A 270 16.32 -12.03 -8.46
CA GLU A 270 17.47 -12.72 -7.88
C GLU A 270 17.13 -13.49 -6.60
N GLU A 271 16.15 -13.00 -5.83
CA GLU A 271 15.73 -13.58 -4.54
C GLU A 271 14.53 -14.51 -4.67
N SER A 272 13.76 -14.41 -5.76
CA SER A 272 12.47 -15.10 -5.90
C SER A 272 12.58 -16.63 -5.75
N HIS A 273 13.68 -17.24 -6.25
CA HIS A 273 13.90 -18.66 -6.08
C HIS A 273 14.18 -19.01 -4.61
N THR A 274 15.06 -18.25 -3.95
CA THR A 274 15.41 -18.48 -2.53
C THR A 274 14.18 -18.33 -1.63
N ILE A 275 13.41 -17.24 -1.80
CA ILE A 275 12.20 -17.00 -1.00
C ILE A 275 11.16 -18.10 -1.24
N ARG A 276 11.01 -18.55 -2.47
CA ARG A 276 10.08 -19.63 -2.82
C ARG A 276 10.46 -20.95 -2.13
N GLU A 277 11.72 -21.31 -2.16
CA GLU A 277 12.21 -22.51 -1.50
C GLU A 277 12.10 -22.40 0.04
N GLU A 278 12.48 -21.26 0.63
CA GLU A 278 12.31 -21.02 2.07
C GLU A 278 10.83 -21.14 2.50
N VAL A 279 9.89 -20.57 1.73
CA VAL A 279 8.45 -20.70 2.03
C VAL A 279 8.01 -22.16 1.95
N ALA A 280 8.45 -22.90 0.94
CA ALA A 280 8.05 -24.29 0.79
C ALA A 280 8.64 -25.17 1.89
N GLU A 281 9.92 -24.99 2.22
CA GLU A 281 10.59 -25.72 3.29
C GLU A 281 9.93 -25.46 4.66
N GLU A 282 9.56 -24.20 4.94
CA GLU A 282 8.92 -23.85 6.20
C GLU A 282 7.50 -24.44 6.30
N ILE A 283 6.73 -24.43 5.20
CA ILE A 283 5.40 -25.04 5.14
C ILE A 283 5.47 -26.56 5.24
N GLU A 284 6.44 -27.21 4.57
CA GLU A 284 6.68 -28.65 4.66
C GLU A 284 7.11 -29.10 6.09
N ALA A 285 7.72 -28.20 6.85
CA ALA A 285 8.17 -28.48 8.22
C ALA A 285 7.05 -28.37 9.28
N LEU A 286 5.86 -27.86 8.92
CA LEU A 286 4.74 -27.77 9.84
C LEU A 286 4.17 -29.16 10.15
N ASP A 287 3.84 -29.39 11.42
CA ASP A 287 3.23 -30.65 11.88
C ASP A 287 1.73 -30.72 11.55
N GLU A 288 1.07 -29.57 11.33
CA GLU A 288 -0.34 -29.45 11.03
C GLU A 288 -0.61 -29.59 9.54
N ASP A 289 -1.82 -30.06 9.21
CA ASP A 289 -2.30 -30.14 7.83
C ASP A 289 -2.77 -28.78 7.33
N VAL A 290 -1.93 -28.09 6.59
CA VAL A 290 -2.19 -26.74 6.03
C VAL A 290 -2.69 -26.76 4.59
N VAL A 291 -2.72 -27.91 3.92
CA VAL A 291 -3.16 -28.04 2.53
C VAL A 291 -4.56 -27.47 2.31
N PRO A 292 -5.57 -27.70 3.17
CA PRO A 292 -6.91 -27.14 3.00
C PRO A 292 -6.94 -25.60 2.93
N ALA A 293 -6.06 -24.92 3.70
CA ALA A 293 -5.97 -23.46 3.67
C ALA A 293 -5.51 -22.95 2.28
N PHE A 294 -4.53 -23.61 1.68
CA PHE A 294 -4.05 -23.25 0.34
C PHE A 294 -5.02 -23.66 -0.77
N VAL A 295 -5.77 -24.75 -0.62
CA VAL A 295 -6.84 -25.13 -1.55
C VAL A 295 -7.95 -24.07 -1.52
N THR A 296 -8.37 -23.63 -0.34
CA THR A 296 -9.36 -22.55 -0.18
C THR A 296 -8.83 -21.25 -0.82
N LEU A 297 -7.59 -20.87 -0.55
CA LEU A 297 -6.97 -19.70 -1.15
C LEU A 297 -6.95 -19.78 -2.68
N PHE A 298 -6.57 -20.93 -3.24
CA PHE A 298 -6.53 -21.15 -4.69
C PHE A 298 -7.89 -20.96 -5.35
N THR A 299 -8.95 -21.42 -4.69
CA THR A 299 -10.33 -21.33 -5.18
C THR A 299 -10.89 -19.92 -5.10
N ASP A 300 -10.64 -19.23 -4.00
CA ASP A 300 -11.30 -17.96 -3.68
C ASP A 300 -10.58 -16.73 -4.26
N THR A 301 -9.27 -16.84 -4.54
CA THR A 301 -8.50 -15.69 -5.02
C THR A 301 -8.75 -15.37 -6.49
N HIS A 302 -8.97 -14.08 -6.77
CA HIS A 302 -9.02 -13.55 -8.14
C HIS A 302 -7.67 -12.97 -8.59
N ARG A 303 -6.67 -12.95 -7.71
CA ARG A 303 -5.33 -12.42 -8.00
C ARG A 303 -4.49 -13.48 -8.71
N THR A 304 -4.20 -13.25 -9.98
CA THR A 304 -3.49 -14.20 -10.86
C THR A 304 -2.13 -14.63 -10.27
N THR A 305 -1.38 -13.70 -9.70
CA THR A 305 -0.06 -13.99 -9.09
C THR A 305 -0.18 -14.91 -7.89
N ILE A 306 -1.17 -14.69 -7.02
CA ILE A 306 -1.45 -15.56 -5.88
C ILE A 306 -1.86 -16.94 -6.34
N ARG A 307 -2.76 -17.05 -7.33
CA ARG A 307 -3.17 -18.35 -7.91
C ARG A 307 -1.99 -19.13 -8.47
N ARG A 308 -1.08 -18.47 -9.21
CA ARG A 308 0.13 -19.11 -9.76
C ARG A 308 1.01 -19.70 -8.65
N ASN A 309 1.31 -18.89 -7.63
CA ASN A 309 2.15 -19.33 -6.51
C ASN A 309 1.48 -20.42 -5.69
N THR A 310 0.16 -20.33 -5.48
CA THR A 310 -0.60 -21.35 -4.76
C THR A 310 -0.64 -22.68 -5.54
N ALA A 311 -0.86 -22.65 -6.87
CA ALA A 311 -0.81 -23.84 -7.72
C ALA A 311 0.58 -24.52 -7.66
N TRP A 312 1.65 -23.74 -7.65
CA TRP A 312 3.02 -24.23 -7.51
C TRP A 312 3.23 -24.88 -6.14
N LEU A 313 2.82 -24.21 -5.06
CA LEU A 313 2.99 -24.72 -3.70
C LEU A 313 2.16 -26.01 -3.49
N LEU A 314 0.92 -26.04 -3.95
CA LEU A 314 0.06 -27.24 -3.89
C LEU A 314 0.67 -28.44 -4.61
N GLY A 315 1.34 -28.20 -5.74
CA GLY A 315 2.09 -29.25 -6.42
C GLY A 315 3.27 -29.79 -5.60
N ARG A 316 3.73 -29.07 -4.61
CA ARG A 316 4.85 -29.44 -3.75
C ARG A 316 4.41 -30.12 -2.46
N ILE A 317 3.39 -29.56 -1.78
CA ILE A 317 2.95 -30.01 -0.47
C ILE A 317 1.72 -30.92 -0.50
N GLY A 318 0.99 -30.91 -1.62
CA GLY A 318 -0.36 -31.51 -1.71
C GLY A 318 -0.37 -33.03 -1.86
N ASP A 319 0.77 -33.64 -2.18
CA ASP A 319 0.84 -35.06 -2.48
C ASP A 319 -0.28 -35.51 -3.47
N ASN A 320 -0.69 -36.78 -3.41
CA ASN A 320 -1.80 -37.31 -4.23
C ASN A 320 -3.17 -37.15 -3.55
N ARG A 321 -3.45 -35.98 -2.93
CA ARG A 321 -4.75 -35.70 -2.33
C ARG A 321 -5.78 -35.41 -3.41
N GLU A 322 -6.91 -36.06 -3.33
CA GLU A 322 -8.00 -35.93 -4.32
C GLU A 322 -8.39 -34.49 -4.55
N GLU A 323 -8.54 -33.70 -3.47
CA GLU A 323 -8.91 -32.28 -3.51
C GLU A 323 -7.88 -31.44 -4.26
N VAL A 324 -6.59 -31.66 -4.03
CA VAL A 324 -5.50 -30.92 -4.72
C VAL A 324 -5.48 -31.26 -6.20
N VAL A 325 -5.59 -32.56 -6.51
CA VAL A 325 -5.56 -33.03 -7.90
C VAL A 325 -6.76 -32.49 -8.68
N ASP A 326 -7.95 -32.45 -8.08
CA ASP A 326 -9.17 -31.90 -8.70
C ASP A 326 -8.97 -30.44 -9.09
N HIS A 327 -8.50 -29.61 -8.15
CA HIS A 327 -8.30 -28.19 -8.39
C HIS A 327 -7.17 -27.90 -9.41
N LEU A 328 -6.10 -28.70 -9.40
CA LEU A 328 -5.04 -28.57 -10.40
C LEU A 328 -5.48 -29.05 -11.80
N LEU A 329 -6.34 -30.05 -11.90
CA LEU A 329 -6.96 -30.48 -13.17
C LEU A 329 -7.87 -29.38 -13.74
N ASP A 330 -8.72 -28.78 -12.89
CA ASP A 330 -9.56 -27.66 -13.29
C ASP A 330 -8.71 -26.46 -13.77
N ALA A 331 -7.57 -26.23 -13.12
CA ALA A 331 -6.63 -25.15 -13.47
C ALA A 331 -5.91 -25.37 -14.81
N LEU A 332 -5.93 -26.57 -15.39
CA LEU A 332 -5.49 -26.79 -16.78
C LEU A 332 -6.35 -25.98 -17.77
N SER A 333 -7.56 -25.61 -17.38
CA SER A 333 -8.49 -24.79 -18.18
C SER A 333 -8.46 -23.32 -17.80
N ASP A 334 -7.54 -22.89 -16.92
CA ASP A 334 -7.46 -21.50 -16.47
C ASP A 334 -7.23 -20.54 -17.64
N ASP A 335 -7.92 -19.40 -17.59
CA ASP A 335 -7.78 -18.32 -18.59
C ASP A 335 -6.35 -17.74 -18.59
N ASP A 336 -5.68 -17.75 -17.43
CA ASP A 336 -4.27 -17.40 -17.34
C ASP A 336 -3.38 -18.57 -17.79
N PHE A 337 -2.74 -18.36 -18.91
CA PHE A 337 -1.83 -19.35 -19.51
C PHE A 337 -0.72 -19.82 -18.56
N THR A 338 -0.18 -18.91 -17.74
CA THR A 338 0.89 -19.26 -16.80
C THR A 338 0.35 -20.14 -15.66
N THR A 339 -0.81 -19.82 -15.11
CA THR A 339 -1.49 -20.65 -14.10
C THR A 339 -1.71 -22.06 -14.63
N SER A 340 -2.24 -22.20 -15.84
CA SER A 340 -2.49 -23.52 -16.45
C SER A 340 -1.20 -24.31 -16.71
N GLN A 341 -0.09 -23.65 -17.05
CA GLN A 341 1.21 -24.33 -17.19
C GLN A 341 1.79 -24.77 -15.84
N ILE A 342 1.67 -23.92 -14.79
CA ILE A 342 2.12 -24.28 -13.45
C ILE A 342 1.30 -25.46 -12.92
N ALA A 343 -0.03 -25.46 -13.10
CA ALA A 343 -0.87 -26.56 -12.73
C ALA A 343 -0.47 -27.87 -13.43
N ALA A 344 -0.17 -27.82 -14.73
CA ALA A 344 0.36 -28.95 -15.47
C ALA A 344 1.68 -29.49 -14.90
N SER A 345 2.60 -28.60 -14.58
CA SER A 345 3.90 -28.95 -13.95
C SER A 345 3.70 -29.54 -12.55
N SER A 346 2.77 -29.01 -11.78
CA SER A 346 2.44 -29.48 -10.44
C SER A 346 1.82 -30.88 -10.46
N LEU A 347 0.88 -31.15 -11.38
CA LEU A 347 0.33 -32.48 -11.59
C LEU A 347 1.39 -33.50 -12.03
N ALA A 348 2.27 -33.12 -12.94
CA ALA A 348 3.37 -33.99 -13.38
C ALA A 348 4.37 -34.27 -12.26
N ARG A 349 4.60 -33.31 -11.34
CA ARG A 349 5.43 -33.49 -10.15
C ARG A 349 4.82 -34.45 -9.14
N ILE A 350 3.52 -34.30 -8.84
CA ILE A 350 2.80 -35.21 -7.93
C ILE A 350 2.84 -36.62 -8.53
N GLY A 351 2.51 -36.79 -9.81
CA GLY A 351 2.60 -38.04 -10.54
C GLY A 351 1.75 -39.16 -9.93
N GLY A 352 1.95 -40.35 -10.45
CA GLY A 352 1.30 -41.57 -9.93
C GLY A 352 0.10 -42.04 -10.74
N ARG A 353 -0.24 -43.33 -10.57
CA ARG A 353 -1.27 -44.01 -11.41
C ARG A 353 -2.67 -43.39 -11.27
N ASP A 354 -3.01 -42.92 -10.07
CA ASP A 354 -4.31 -42.28 -9.84
C ASP A 354 -4.48 -41.01 -10.65
N ILE A 355 -3.37 -40.24 -10.82
CA ILE A 355 -3.37 -39.03 -11.66
C ILE A 355 -3.41 -39.40 -13.15
N GLU A 356 -2.72 -40.49 -13.56
CA GLU A 356 -2.78 -41.00 -14.93
C GLU A 356 -4.23 -41.33 -15.30
N ASP A 357 -4.93 -42.14 -14.48
CA ASP A 357 -6.32 -42.53 -14.70
C ASP A 357 -7.26 -41.29 -14.80
N ARG A 358 -7.06 -40.29 -13.95
CA ARG A 358 -7.87 -39.06 -13.93
C ARG A 358 -7.54 -38.12 -15.12
N LEU A 359 -6.30 -38.05 -15.56
CA LEU A 359 -5.90 -37.33 -16.76
C LEU A 359 -6.48 -37.97 -18.02
N GLU A 360 -6.55 -39.34 -18.09
CA GLU A 360 -7.20 -40.03 -19.20
C GLU A 360 -8.68 -39.70 -19.29
N GLU A 361 -9.41 -39.68 -18.16
CA GLU A 361 -10.81 -39.24 -18.08
C GLU A 361 -10.97 -37.78 -18.49
N PHE A 362 -10.14 -36.87 -17.93
CA PHE A 362 -10.15 -35.44 -18.24
C PHE A 362 -9.89 -35.15 -19.73
N ILE A 363 -9.00 -35.91 -20.36
CA ILE A 363 -8.69 -35.81 -21.79
C ILE A 363 -9.91 -36.21 -22.65
N GLN A 364 -10.67 -37.23 -22.23
CA GLN A 364 -11.85 -37.66 -22.96
C GLN A 364 -12.97 -36.63 -22.94
N ASP A 365 -13.08 -35.87 -21.87
CA ASP A 365 -14.10 -34.83 -21.67
C ASP A 365 -13.82 -33.54 -22.43
N HIS A 366 -12.59 -33.37 -22.96
CA HIS A 366 -12.18 -32.16 -23.65
C HIS A 366 -12.01 -32.36 -25.17
N PRO A 367 -12.38 -31.33 -25.99
CA PRO A 367 -12.30 -31.44 -27.45
C PRO A 367 -10.88 -31.64 -27.96
N GLU A 368 -10.72 -32.47 -29.01
CA GLU A 368 -9.43 -32.60 -29.69
C GLU A 368 -8.90 -31.28 -30.21
N GLY A 369 -7.62 -30.99 -29.96
CA GLY A 369 -6.95 -29.74 -30.35
C GLY A 369 -7.22 -28.56 -29.46
N SER A 370 -7.99 -28.72 -28.35
CA SER A 370 -8.09 -27.67 -27.33
C SER A 370 -6.74 -27.52 -26.58
N GLY A 371 -6.40 -26.29 -26.17
CA GLY A 371 -5.21 -26.05 -25.37
C GLY A 371 -5.20 -26.82 -24.05
N THR A 372 -6.36 -26.93 -23.39
CA THR A 372 -6.58 -27.69 -22.16
C THR A 372 -6.23 -29.16 -22.34
N ARG A 373 -6.78 -29.80 -23.39
CA ARG A 373 -6.49 -31.18 -23.70
C ARG A 373 -5.02 -31.42 -24.04
N THR A 374 -4.41 -30.52 -24.82
CA THR A 374 -2.97 -30.61 -25.15
C THR A 374 -2.11 -30.56 -23.90
N ARG A 375 -2.46 -29.70 -22.91
CA ARG A 375 -1.76 -29.65 -21.62
C ARG A 375 -1.91 -30.94 -20.81
N ALA A 376 -3.13 -31.49 -20.75
CA ALA A 376 -3.37 -32.76 -20.06
C ALA A 376 -2.62 -33.92 -20.71
N GLU A 377 -2.63 -34.03 -22.06
CA GLU A 377 -1.86 -35.03 -22.81
C GLU A 377 -0.35 -34.90 -22.58
N PHE A 378 0.15 -33.66 -22.47
CA PHE A 378 1.56 -33.40 -22.13
C PHE A 378 1.88 -33.90 -20.72
N VAL A 379 1.03 -33.60 -19.70
CA VAL A 379 1.22 -34.08 -18.33
C VAL A 379 1.24 -35.60 -18.29
N LEU A 380 0.26 -36.25 -18.93
CA LEU A 380 0.17 -37.71 -18.99
C LEU A 380 1.42 -38.36 -19.62
N THR A 381 1.96 -37.73 -20.68
CA THR A 381 3.19 -38.19 -21.33
C THR A 381 4.39 -38.08 -20.37
N GLN A 382 4.49 -36.97 -19.65
CA GLN A 382 5.58 -36.75 -18.67
C GLN A 382 5.56 -37.77 -17.52
N ILE A 383 4.37 -38.13 -17.03
CA ILE A 383 4.21 -39.11 -15.95
C ILE A 383 4.57 -40.51 -16.42
N THR A 384 4.05 -40.92 -17.63
CA THR A 384 4.20 -42.28 -18.18
C THR A 384 5.60 -42.56 -18.72
N GLU A 385 6.27 -41.61 -19.34
CA GLU A 385 7.61 -41.79 -19.91
C GLU A 385 8.74 -41.69 -18.88
N GLY A 386 8.46 -41.26 -17.65
CA GLY A 386 9.42 -41.26 -16.53
C GLY A 386 10.62 -40.31 -16.65
N GLU A 387 10.62 -39.41 -17.65
CA GLU A 387 11.66 -38.39 -17.84
C GLU A 387 11.37 -37.12 -17.02
N GLY A 388 10.31 -37.13 -16.18
CA GLY A 388 9.69 -35.96 -15.58
C GLY A 388 10.53 -35.15 -14.58
N GLY A 389 11.57 -35.72 -13.97
CA GLY A 389 12.29 -35.01 -12.91
C GLY A 389 13.22 -33.89 -13.44
N LEU A 390 13.90 -34.10 -14.54
CA LEU A 390 14.96 -33.16 -15.00
C LEU A 390 14.47 -32.03 -15.90
N VAL A 391 13.41 -32.26 -16.68
CA VAL A 391 12.89 -31.23 -17.60
C VAL A 391 11.93 -30.28 -16.89
N LEU A 392 11.18 -30.80 -15.91
CA LEU A 392 10.22 -29.99 -15.12
C LEU A 392 10.90 -29.07 -14.13
N GLU A 393 11.96 -29.50 -13.45
CA GLU A 393 12.76 -28.59 -12.61
C GLU A 393 13.26 -27.39 -13.41
N ARG A 394 13.76 -27.58 -14.64
CA ARG A 394 14.17 -26.49 -15.50
C ARG A 394 13.05 -25.61 -15.99
N THR A 395 11.86 -26.16 -16.27
CA THR A 395 10.73 -25.37 -16.79
C THR A 395 10.09 -24.51 -15.69
N VAL A 396 10.05 -25.01 -14.45
CA VAL A 396 9.52 -24.26 -13.30
C VAL A 396 10.55 -23.25 -12.77
N GLU A 397 11.85 -23.54 -12.85
CA GLU A 397 12.91 -22.59 -12.50
C GLU A 397 12.86 -21.30 -13.33
N TYR A 398 12.37 -21.37 -14.57
CA TYR A 398 12.35 -20.23 -15.50
C TYR A 398 11.00 -19.48 -15.55
N ILE A 399 9.94 -19.98 -14.91
CA ILE A 399 8.69 -19.22 -14.85
C ILE A 399 8.79 -18.26 -13.66
N HIS A 400 9.37 -17.10 -13.92
CA HIS A 400 9.24 -15.95 -13.06
C HIS A 400 7.75 -15.58 -12.97
N VAL A 401 7.17 -15.70 -11.79
CA VAL A 401 5.72 -15.54 -11.56
C VAL A 401 5.31 -14.06 -11.45
N SER A 402 6.23 -13.13 -11.59
CA SER A 402 5.98 -11.72 -11.87
C SER A 402 5.87 -11.51 -13.38
N GLU A 403 5.13 -10.64 -13.82
CA GLU A 403 4.62 -10.28 -15.16
C GLU A 403 5.25 -10.91 -16.42
N PRO A 404 4.42 -11.38 -17.40
CA PRO A 404 4.87 -12.00 -18.66
C PRO A 404 5.82 -11.13 -19.52
N ASP A 405 5.75 -9.81 -19.34
CA ASP A 405 6.57 -8.85 -20.11
C ASP A 405 8.05 -8.86 -19.70
N ASP A 406 8.37 -9.23 -18.48
CA ASP A 406 9.76 -9.31 -18.01
C ASP A 406 10.50 -10.52 -18.59
N TYR A 407 9.80 -11.64 -18.76
CA TYR A 407 10.36 -12.83 -19.40
C TYR A 407 10.68 -12.60 -20.90
N THR A 408 9.82 -11.84 -21.58
CA THR A 408 10.02 -11.52 -23.00
C THR A 408 11.21 -10.58 -23.20
N ARG A 409 11.42 -9.60 -22.31
CA ARG A 409 12.58 -8.70 -22.34
C ARG A 409 13.89 -9.41 -22.05
N GLN A 410 13.88 -10.33 -21.08
CA GLN A 410 15.06 -11.09 -20.69
C GLN A 410 15.49 -12.06 -21.80
N LYS A 411 14.53 -12.77 -22.42
CA LYS A 411 14.81 -13.66 -23.53
C LYS A 411 15.27 -12.93 -24.80
N GLN A 412 14.84 -11.69 -25.01
CA GLN A 412 15.35 -10.83 -26.08
C GLN A 412 16.78 -10.38 -25.79
N ALA A 413 17.12 -10.07 -24.54
CA ALA A 413 18.49 -9.72 -24.16
C ALA A 413 19.48 -10.89 -24.23
N GLU A 414 19.02 -12.13 -23.99
CA GLU A 414 19.85 -13.35 -24.11
C GLU A 414 19.99 -13.85 -25.58
N THR A 415 19.08 -13.45 -26.48
CA THR A 415 19.07 -13.84 -27.88
C THR A 415 19.72 -12.82 -28.83
N GLU A 416 20.09 -11.63 -28.34
CA GLU A 416 20.95 -10.73 -29.12
C GLU A 416 22.39 -11.27 -29.10
N PRO A 417 22.90 -11.81 -30.21
CA PRO A 417 24.30 -12.22 -30.26
C PRO A 417 25.15 -10.96 -30.09
N ALA A 418 26.14 -11.04 -29.23
CA ALA A 418 27.21 -10.07 -29.18
C ALA A 418 27.83 -9.90 -30.58
N ILE A 419 27.35 -8.89 -31.28
CA ILE A 419 27.97 -8.42 -32.50
C ILE A 419 29.06 -7.46 -32.06
N ASP A 420 30.18 -8.05 -31.62
CA ASP A 420 31.45 -7.35 -31.60
C ASP A 420 32.57 -8.37 -31.83
N GLU A 421 33.46 -7.98 -32.74
CA GLU A 421 34.75 -8.61 -33.13
C GLU A 421 34.70 -9.77 -34.12
N ILE A 422 34.43 -9.44 -35.40
CA ILE A 422 35.14 -10.07 -36.48
C ILE A 422 35.89 -8.96 -37.24
N GLY A 423 37.23 -9.06 -37.14
CA GLY A 423 38.17 -8.13 -37.73
C GLY A 423 38.02 -7.95 -39.23
N SER A 424 38.26 -6.74 -39.66
CA SER A 424 38.55 -6.41 -41.04
C SER A 424 40.07 -6.36 -41.26
N GLU A 425 40.63 -7.41 -41.86
CA GLU A 425 41.88 -7.31 -42.59
C GLU A 425 41.63 -6.79 -44.01
N ASP A 426 42.42 -5.76 -44.31
CA ASP A 426 42.98 -5.36 -45.60
C ASP A 426 42.12 -5.18 -46.85
N THR A 427 42.14 -3.95 -47.35
CA THR A 427 42.82 -3.61 -48.64
C THR A 427 42.85 -2.08 -48.88
N THR A 428 44.07 -1.54 -48.91
CA THR A 428 44.74 -0.54 -49.80
C THR A 428 43.91 0.53 -50.54
N GLY A 429 44.38 1.80 -50.39
CA GLY A 429 44.24 2.82 -51.44
C GLY A 429 44.30 4.28 -50.91
N GLU A 430 45.52 4.82 -50.84
CA GLU A 430 45.99 6.18 -51.16
C GLU A 430 44.93 7.36 -51.16
N ALA A 431 45.12 8.42 -50.45
CA ALA A 431 45.93 9.64 -50.74
C ALA A 431 45.56 10.79 -49.79
N ALA A 432 46.59 11.31 -49.19
CA ALA A 432 47.01 12.72 -49.06
C ALA A 432 46.08 13.78 -48.46
N THR A 433 46.64 14.40 -47.53
CA THR A 433 47.06 15.79 -47.18
C THR A 433 46.16 16.45 -46.14
N GLU A 434 46.65 16.89 -45.14
CA GLU A 434 47.44 18.01 -44.59
C GLU A 434 46.98 18.31 -43.14
N GLU A 435 47.94 18.27 -42.24
CA GLU A 435 47.94 19.01 -40.97
C GLU A 435 48.14 20.51 -41.27
N PRO A 436 48.03 21.46 -40.33
CA PRO A 436 48.90 21.51 -39.16
C PRO A 436 48.33 22.08 -37.82
N GLU A 437 49.03 21.69 -36.79
CA GLU A 437 49.68 22.42 -35.69
C GLU A 437 48.84 23.44 -34.91
N ALA A 438 48.85 23.31 -33.66
CA ALA A 438 49.67 23.60 -32.47
C ALA A 438 49.02 24.74 -31.69
N THR A 439 49.05 24.80 -30.44
CA THR A 439 50.02 25.07 -29.35
C THR A 439 49.32 25.07 -28.00
N THR A 440 49.80 24.34 -27.09
CA THR A 440 50.38 24.63 -25.75
C THR A 440 50.01 25.93 -25.06
N GLU A 441 49.61 25.87 -23.82
CA GLU A 441 50.39 26.40 -22.70
C GLU A 441 49.81 25.96 -21.34
N GLU A 442 50.74 25.43 -20.58
CA GLU A 442 50.78 25.20 -19.14
C GLU A 442 50.71 26.52 -18.34
N THR A 443 50.29 26.46 -17.11
CA THR A 443 50.98 26.98 -15.89
C THR A 443 50.16 26.61 -14.69
N GLU A 444 50.59 25.74 -13.89
CA GLU A 444 51.37 25.64 -12.64
C GLU A 444 51.09 26.74 -11.57
N SER A 445 51.03 26.15 -10.36
CA SER A 445 51.55 26.63 -9.09
C SER A 445 50.59 27.48 -8.24
N ALA A 446 50.44 27.33 -7.02
CA ALA A 446 51.04 26.69 -5.87
C ALA A 446 50.48 27.36 -4.59
N THR A 447 50.25 26.54 -3.59
CA THR A 447 50.50 26.75 -2.14
C THR A 447 50.14 28.08 -1.45
N ALA A 448 49.40 28.04 -0.37
CA ALA A 448 49.93 28.11 1.00
C ALA A 448 48.84 28.33 2.06
N GLU A 449 48.86 27.50 3.07
CA GLU A 449 48.59 27.63 4.48
C GLU A 449 48.36 29.04 5.05
N THR A 450 47.41 29.15 5.98
CA THR A 450 47.63 29.44 7.41
C THR A 450 46.30 29.67 8.14
N GLU A 451 46.05 28.86 9.14
CA GLU A 451 45.79 29.09 10.57
C GLU A 451 44.93 30.27 11.02
N SER A 452 44.04 29.88 11.95
CA SER A 452 43.63 30.56 13.18
C SER A 452 42.57 31.69 13.12
N GLY A 453 41.55 31.42 13.88
CA GLY A 453 40.56 32.33 14.39
C GLY A 453 39.31 31.61 14.83
#